data_439f245a30e548852663f9288ea88697
#
_entry.id   439f245a30e548852663f9288ea88697
#
_cell.length_a   1.000
_cell.length_b   1.000
_cell.length_c   1.000
_cell.angle_alpha   90.00
_cell.angle_beta   90.00
_cell.angle_gamma   90.00
#
_symmetry.space_group_name_H-M   'P 1'
#
loop_
_entity.id
_entity.type
_entity.pdbx_description
1 polymer ?
#
loop_
_entity_poly.entity_id
_entity_poly.type
_entity_poly.pdbx_seq_one_letter_code
_entity_poly.pdbx_strand_id
1 'polypeptide(L)'
;MKIQSMFQKDINRDINGVIKVSQDDQQSLKQELSEYIITKELRRHFATFFDNYVKAIDNPTDKIGVWISGFFGSGKSHFLKMLSYLLSNKEVDGKHAFDYFADKFDDPMMYATVQKCVRIPTESILFNIDIEGPINKDKTAVLRVFAKVFYNHCGFYGEDLKVAKLERFIDKQGKT
;
A
#
# COMPACT_ATOMS: atom_id res chain seq x y z
N MET A 1 23.55 7.42 -33.80
CA MET A 1 22.71 6.61 -32.89
C MET A 1 21.67 7.55 -32.27
N LYS A 2 20.38 7.23 -32.34
CA LYS A 2 19.34 8.10 -31.74
C LYS A 2 19.29 7.80 -30.24
N ILE A 3 19.22 8.83 -29.37
CA ILE A 3 19.14 8.68 -27.90
C ILE A 3 17.98 7.74 -27.50
N GLN A 4 16.87 7.80 -28.21
CA GLN A 4 15.71 6.93 -28.00
C GLN A 4 16.05 5.42 -28.06
N SER A 5 17.01 5.01 -28.89
CA SER A 5 17.40 3.59 -29.00
C SER A 5 18.18 3.05 -27.78
N MET A 6 18.54 3.92 -26.84
CA MET A 6 19.20 3.56 -25.58
C MET A 6 18.19 3.21 -24.46
N PHE A 7 16.92 3.47 -24.67
CA PHE A 7 15.86 3.25 -23.69
C PHE A 7 14.96 2.11 -24.13
N GLN A 8 14.56 1.28 -23.19
CA GLN A 8 13.63 0.17 -23.44
C GLN A 8 12.20 0.64 -23.70
N LYS A 9 11.82 1.79 -23.17
CA LYS A 9 10.49 2.39 -23.30
C LYS A 9 10.56 3.72 -24.04
N ASP A 10 9.42 4.18 -24.58
CA ASP A 10 9.34 5.48 -25.23
C ASP A 10 9.71 6.60 -24.26
N ILE A 11 10.69 7.42 -24.63
CA ILE A 11 11.16 8.56 -23.85
C ILE A 11 10.15 9.73 -23.79
N ASN A 12 9.21 9.76 -24.74
CA ASN A 12 8.19 10.82 -24.82
C ASN A 12 6.88 10.44 -24.10
N ARG A 13 6.84 9.27 -23.45
CA ARG A 13 5.66 8.89 -22.69
C ARG A 13 5.46 9.78 -21.46
N ASP A 14 4.22 9.97 -21.05
CA ASP A 14 3.91 10.65 -19.80
C ASP A 14 4.46 9.85 -18.62
N ILE A 15 5.21 10.52 -17.74
CA ILE A 15 5.77 9.93 -16.53
C ILE A 15 5.21 10.70 -15.33
N ASN A 16 4.54 9.98 -14.43
CA ASN A 16 4.13 10.54 -13.16
C ASN A 16 5.36 10.77 -12.28
N GLY A 17 5.86 12.01 -12.25
CA GLY A 17 7.07 12.39 -11.53
C GLY A 17 6.95 12.31 -10.00
N VAL A 18 5.72 12.30 -9.46
CA VAL A 18 5.44 12.21 -8.03
C VAL A 18 4.38 11.14 -7.78
N ILE A 19 4.73 10.13 -7.02
CA ILE A 19 3.81 9.08 -6.60
C ILE A 19 2.95 9.61 -5.44
N LYS A 20 1.66 9.77 -5.69
CA LYS A 20 0.68 10.14 -4.67
C LYS A 20 0.05 8.89 -4.08
N VAL A 21 0.05 8.77 -2.76
CA VAL A 21 -0.52 7.61 -2.03
C VAL A 21 -2.02 7.44 -2.32
N SER A 22 -2.73 8.54 -2.54
CA SER A 22 -4.18 8.56 -2.83
C SER A 22 -4.54 8.44 -4.31
N GLN A 23 -3.56 8.35 -5.22
CA GLN A 23 -3.83 8.21 -6.65
C GLN A 23 -4.06 6.75 -6.99
N ASP A 24 -5.23 6.43 -7.52
CA ASP A 24 -5.73 5.06 -7.70
C ASP A 24 -6.36 4.82 -9.09
N ASP A 25 -6.01 5.67 -10.09
CA ASP A 25 -6.46 5.44 -11.45
C ASP A 25 -5.73 4.25 -12.11
N GLN A 26 -6.46 3.45 -12.88
CA GLN A 26 -5.99 2.19 -13.46
C GLN A 26 -4.72 2.33 -14.32
N GLN A 27 -4.61 3.44 -15.07
CA GLN A 27 -3.47 3.67 -15.96
C GLN A 27 -2.19 3.95 -15.16
N SER A 28 -2.28 4.81 -14.15
CA SER A 28 -1.16 5.09 -13.25
C SER A 28 -0.74 3.85 -12.47
N LEU A 29 -1.70 3.05 -11.98
CA LEU A 29 -1.44 1.79 -11.30
C LEU A 29 -0.66 0.80 -12.17
N LYS A 30 -1.12 0.58 -13.40
CA LYS A 30 -0.44 -0.30 -14.36
C LYS A 30 0.99 0.16 -14.61
N GLN A 31 1.18 1.48 -14.83
CA GLN A 31 2.50 2.05 -15.06
C GLN A 31 3.40 1.84 -13.84
N GLU A 32 2.93 2.19 -12.65
CA GLU A 32 3.68 2.03 -11.41
C GLU A 32 4.10 0.57 -11.19
N LEU A 33 3.17 -0.38 -11.31
CA LEU A 33 3.46 -1.81 -11.12
C LEU A 33 4.43 -2.34 -12.17
N SER A 34 4.23 -2.00 -13.45
CA SER A 34 5.08 -2.51 -14.54
C SER A 34 6.49 -1.92 -14.54
N GLU A 35 6.62 -0.64 -14.13
CA GLU A 35 7.90 0.09 -14.17
C GLU A 35 8.68 0.04 -12.85
N TYR A 36 8.09 -0.50 -11.78
CA TYR A 36 8.78 -0.60 -10.50
C TYR A 36 10.02 -1.50 -10.59
N ILE A 37 11.16 -0.97 -10.20
CA ILE A 37 12.44 -1.70 -10.22
C ILE A 37 12.81 -2.07 -8.79
N ILE A 38 13.00 -3.35 -8.54
CA ILE A 38 13.47 -3.86 -7.24
C ILE A 38 14.99 -3.86 -7.24
N THR A 39 15.59 -2.83 -6.63
CA THR A 39 17.03 -2.78 -6.41
C THR A 39 17.45 -3.82 -5.36
N LYS A 40 18.76 -4.10 -5.28
CA LYS A 40 19.31 -5.03 -4.28
C LYS A 40 18.93 -4.63 -2.83
N GLU A 41 18.88 -3.35 -2.53
CA GLU A 41 18.48 -2.84 -1.22
C GLU A 41 16.97 -3.01 -0.98
N LEU A 42 16.13 -2.63 -1.94
CA LEU A 42 14.69 -2.84 -1.86
C LEU A 42 14.33 -4.31 -1.69
N ARG A 43 15.04 -5.21 -2.36
CA ARG A 43 14.86 -6.65 -2.20
C ARG A 43 15.02 -7.09 -0.75
N ARG A 44 16.05 -6.59 -0.05
CA ARG A 44 16.24 -6.87 1.38
C ARG A 44 15.09 -6.34 2.23
N HIS A 45 14.57 -5.16 1.91
CA HIS A 45 13.43 -4.59 2.62
C HIS A 45 12.15 -5.37 2.39
N PHE A 46 11.89 -5.79 1.15
CA PHE A 46 10.77 -6.68 0.83
C PHE A 46 10.88 -8.01 1.58
N ALA A 47 12.04 -8.67 1.53
CA ALA A 47 12.28 -9.93 2.24
C ALA A 47 12.02 -9.76 3.75
N THR A 48 12.62 -8.75 4.38
CA THR A 48 12.42 -8.49 5.82
C THR A 48 10.95 -8.25 6.15
N PHE A 49 10.24 -7.49 5.33
CA PHE A 49 8.82 -7.20 5.55
C PHE A 49 7.98 -8.48 5.44
N PHE A 50 8.08 -9.21 4.34
CA PHE A 50 7.24 -10.38 4.09
C PHE A 50 7.56 -11.55 5.03
N ASP A 51 8.82 -11.76 5.40
CA ASP A 51 9.21 -12.77 6.41
C ASP A 51 8.58 -12.48 7.76
N ASN A 52 8.59 -11.21 8.21
CA ASN A 52 7.94 -10.84 9.46
C ASN A 52 6.41 -10.90 9.37
N TYR A 53 5.84 -10.54 8.21
CA TYR A 53 4.41 -10.62 7.97
C TYR A 53 3.90 -12.07 8.07
N VAL A 54 4.58 -13.02 7.42
CA VAL A 54 4.25 -14.46 7.53
C VAL A 54 4.36 -14.95 8.97
N LYS A 55 5.46 -14.59 9.67
CA LYS A 55 5.63 -14.97 11.08
C LYS A 55 4.51 -14.45 11.97
N ALA A 56 4.04 -13.23 11.74
CA ALA A 56 2.95 -12.63 12.51
C ALA A 56 1.60 -13.28 12.24
N ILE A 57 1.41 -13.88 11.07
CA ILE A 57 0.20 -14.66 10.74
C ILE A 57 0.24 -16.01 11.42
N ASP A 58 1.38 -16.71 11.30
CA ASP A 58 1.55 -18.05 11.87
C ASP A 58 1.60 -18.01 13.41
N ASN A 59 2.11 -16.90 13.99
CA ASN A 59 2.24 -16.70 15.43
C ASN A 59 1.80 -15.27 15.81
N PRO A 60 0.62 -15.10 16.39
CA PRO A 60 0.12 -13.79 16.80
C PRO A 60 1.15 -13.02 17.65
N THR A 61 1.35 -11.77 17.31
CA THR A 61 2.33 -10.88 17.95
C THR A 61 1.72 -9.52 18.23
N ASP A 62 2.22 -8.84 19.28
CA ASP A 62 1.92 -7.44 19.58
C ASP A 62 2.77 -6.45 18.76
N LYS A 63 3.80 -6.95 18.05
CA LYS A 63 4.68 -6.15 17.19
C LYS A 63 4.08 -5.96 15.79
N ILE A 64 3.05 -5.12 15.72
CA ILE A 64 2.26 -4.87 14.49
C ILE A 64 2.70 -3.63 13.71
N GLY A 65 3.62 -2.82 14.25
CA GLY A 65 4.08 -1.58 13.63
C GLY A 65 5.29 -1.80 12.71
N VAL A 66 5.25 -1.17 11.53
CA VAL A 66 6.40 -1.09 10.61
C VAL A 66 6.75 0.38 10.39
N TRP A 67 8.03 0.72 10.55
CA TRP A 67 8.54 2.07 10.35
C TRP A 67 9.40 2.13 9.08
N ILE A 68 8.98 2.92 8.09
CA ILE A 68 9.71 3.15 6.85
C ILE A 68 10.28 4.57 6.88
N SER A 69 11.60 4.70 6.94
CA SER A 69 12.31 5.98 7.00
C SER A 69 13.29 6.13 5.84
N GLY A 70 13.70 7.35 5.58
CA GLY A 70 14.66 7.70 4.52
C GLY A 70 14.56 9.17 4.14
N PHE A 71 15.49 9.65 3.34
CA PHE A 71 15.53 11.03 2.87
C PHE A 71 14.35 11.39 1.96
N PHE A 72 14.11 12.67 1.76
CA PHE A 72 13.13 13.15 0.78
C PHE A 72 13.51 12.63 -0.62
N GLY A 73 12.50 12.16 -1.37
CA GLY A 73 12.73 11.60 -2.70
C GLY A 73 13.28 10.16 -2.75
N SER A 74 13.55 9.51 -1.61
CA SER A 74 14.09 8.14 -1.56
C SER A 74 13.11 7.02 -1.93
N GLY A 75 11.89 7.33 -2.37
CA GLY A 75 10.90 6.35 -2.80
C GLY A 75 10.08 5.69 -1.69
N LYS A 76 10.07 6.21 -0.46
CA LYS A 76 9.30 5.64 0.68
C LYS A 76 7.83 5.42 0.38
N SER A 77 7.17 6.46 -0.16
CA SER A 77 5.74 6.39 -0.51
C SER A 77 5.48 5.39 -1.63
N HIS A 78 6.39 5.28 -2.58
CA HIS A 78 6.32 4.31 -3.66
C HIS A 78 6.47 2.88 -3.13
N PHE A 79 7.46 2.64 -2.25
CA PHE A 79 7.64 1.34 -1.60
C PHE A 79 6.41 0.94 -0.78
N LEU A 80 5.87 1.86 0.03
CA LEU A 80 4.63 1.63 0.81
C LEU A 80 3.44 1.28 -0.10
N LYS A 81 3.30 1.98 -1.22
CA LYS A 81 2.25 1.76 -2.21
C LYS A 81 2.39 0.38 -2.87
N MET A 82 3.62 -0.03 -3.22
CA MET A 82 3.88 -1.37 -3.75
C MET A 82 3.57 -2.48 -2.75
N LEU A 83 3.92 -2.31 -1.47
CA LEU A 83 3.52 -3.25 -0.41
C LEU A 83 1.99 -3.37 -0.31
N SER A 84 1.29 -2.23 -0.34
CA SER A 84 -0.18 -2.20 -0.31
C SER A 84 -0.79 -2.98 -1.48
N TYR A 85 -0.30 -2.77 -2.71
CA TYR A 85 -0.81 -3.46 -3.89
C TYR A 85 -0.54 -4.96 -3.86
N LEU A 86 0.65 -5.37 -3.40
CA LEU A 86 0.98 -6.78 -3.25
C LEU A 86 0.11 -7.45 -2.18
N LEU A 87 -0.07 -6.83 -1.01
CA LEU A 87 -0.85 -7.42 0.08
C LEU A 87 -2.34 -7.53 -0.27
N SER A 88 -2.93 -6.49 -0.88
CA SER A 88 -4.32 -6.53 -1.34
C SER A 88 -4.49 -7.34 -2.64
N ASN A 89 -3.39 -7.72 -3.27
CA ASN A 89 -3.33 -8.40 -4.57
C ASN A 89 -4.29 -7.81 -5.61
N LYS A 90 -4.32 -6.48 -5.66
CA LYS A 90 -5.26 -5.70 -6.47
C LYS A 90 -5.19 -6.10 -7.93
N GLU A 91 -6.34 -6.25 -8.56
CA GLU A 91 -6.41 -6.50 -10.00
C GLU A 91 -6.27 -5.18 -10.78
N VAL A 92 -5.35 -5.16 -11.73
CA VAL A 92 -5.04 -4.02 -12.59
C VAL A 92 -4.89 -4.52 -14.02
N ASP A 93 -5.72 -4.02 -14.93
CA ASP A 93 -5.69 -4.38 -16.36
C ASP A 93 -5.76 -5.91 -16.60
N GLY A 94 -6.65 -6.60 -15.87
CA GLY A 94 -6.88 -8.04 -15.99
C GLY A 94 -5.76 -8.94 -15.42
N LYS A 95 -4.83 -8.37 -14.64
CA LYS A 95 -3.77 -9.09 -13.94
C LYS A 95 -3.73 -8.69 -12.48
N HIS A 96 -3.41 -9.64 -11.62
CA HIS A 96 -3.17 -9.34 -10.21
C HIS A 96 -1.84 -8.60 -10.02
N ALA A 97 -1.76 -7.76 -8.98
CA ALA A 97 -0.55 -7.01 -8.66
C ALA A 97 0.68 -7.92 -8.52
N PHE A 98 0.52 -9.11 -7.94
CA PHE A 98 1.59 -10.08 -7.81
C PHE A 98 2.17 -10.54 -9.16
N ASP A 99 1.35 -10.64 -10.22
CA ASP A 99 1.80 -11.09 -11.54
C ASP A 99 2.77 -10.10 -12.21
N TYR A 100 2.67 -8.80 -11.84
CA TYR A 100 3.62 -7.76 -12.28
C TYR A 100 4.99 -7.87 -11.58
N PHE A 101 5.07 -8.66 -10.52
CA PHE A 101 6.30 -8.86 -9.74
C PHE A 101 6.93 -10.23 -9.96
N ALA A 102 6.28 -11.12 -10.70
CA ALA A 102 6.73 -12.50 -10.87
C ALA A 102 8.17 -12.62 -11.39
N ASP A 103 8.56 -11.75 -12.32
CA ASP A 103 9.89 -11.67 -12.93
C ASP A 103 10.87 -10.73 -12.21
N LYS A 104 10.41 -10.03 -11.17
CA LYS A 104 11.22 -9.06 -10.40
C LYS A 104 11.84 -9.63 -9.13
N PHE A 105 11.36 -10.80 -8.69
CA PHE A 105 11.93 -11.54 -7.58
C PHE A 105 12.84 -12.63 -8.10
N ASP A 106 14.16 -12.39 -8.12
CA ASP A 106 15.16 -13.36 -8.60
C ASP A 106 15.34 -14.53 -7.65
N ASP A 107 14.93 -14.39 -6.37
CA ASP A 107 15.03 -15.43 -5.35
C ASP A 107 13.73 -16.23 -5.27
N PRO A 108 13.76 -17.55 -5.59
CA PRO A 108 12.57 -18.41 -5.51
C PRO A 108 11.95 -18.49 -4.11
N MET A 109 12.76 -18.37 -3.05
CA MET A 109 12.26 -18.42 -1.68
C MET A 109 11.48 -17.13 -1.34
N MET A 110 12.01 -15.98 -1.74
CA MET A 110 11.31 -14.70 -1.60
C MET A 110 10.01 -14.71 -2.41
N TYR A 111 10.04 -15.20 -3.65
CA TYR A 111 8.84 -15.34 -4.48
C TYR A 111 7.78 -16.20 -3.78
N ALA A 112 8.14 -17.36 -3.23
CA ALA A 112 7.22 -18.24 -2.51
C ALA A 112 6.66 -17.57 -1.23
N THR A 113 7.49 -16.83 -0.49
CA THR A 113 7.06 -16.09 0.71
C THR A 113 6.04 -15.01 0.35
N VAL A 114 6.30 -14.20 -0.68
CA VAL A 114 5.36 -13.19 -1.16
C VAL A 114 4.07 -13.85 -1.65
N GLN A 115 4.18 -14.94 -2.43
CA GLN A 115 3.02 -15.70 -2.92
C GLN A 115 2.14 -16.22 -1.77
N LYS A 116 2.74 -16.67 -0.66
CA LYS A 116 1.99 -17.07 0.54
C LYS A 116 1.21 -15.87 1.11
N CYS A 117 1.85 -14.69 1.22
CA CYS A 117 1.23 -13.48 1.77
C CYS A 117 0.06 -12.98 0.93
N VAL A 118 0.20 -12.93 -0.40
CA VAL A 118 -0.84 -12.37 -1.29
C VAL A 118 -2.09 -13.24 -1.41
N ARG A 119 -2.03 -14.49 -0.94
CA ARG A 119 -3.20 -15.38 -0.85
C ARG A 119 -4.08 -15.09 0.36
N ILE A 120 -3.60 -14.29 1.31
CA ILE A 120 -4.33 -13.93 2.50
C ILE A 120 -5.23 -12.74 2.16
N PRO A 121 -6.56 -12.86 2.33
CA PRO A 121 -7.44 -11.74 2.10
C PRO A 121 -7.02 -10.54 2.95
N THR A 122 -6.56 -9.46 2.30
CA THR A 122 -6.03 -8.27 2.96
C THR A 122 -6.60 -7.03 2.29
N GLU A 123 -7.11 -6.11 3.07
CA GLU A 123 -7.46 -4.77 2.62
C GLU A 123 -6.40 -3.77 3.05
N SER A 124 -6.07 -2.84 2.16
CA SER A 124 -5.06 -1.81 2.41
C SER A 124 -5.70 -0.44 2.41
N ILE A 125 -5.51 0.28 3.49
CA ILE A 125 -5.98 1.66 3.64
C ILE A 125 -4.76 2.58 3.63
N LEU A 126 -4.59 3.36 2.56
CA LEU A 126 -3.51 4.32 2.40
C LEU A 126 -4.05 5.75 2.58
N PHE A 127 -3.44 6.54 3.43
CA PHE A 127 -3.81 7.93 3.63
C PHE A 127 -2.60 8.79 4.02
N ASN A 128 -2.74 10.11 3.80
CA ASN A 128 -1.76 11.10 4.24
C ASN A 128 -2.28 11.79 5.49
N ILE A 129 -1.58 11.64 6.61
CA ILE A 129 -1.98 12.18 7.90
C ILE A 129 -2.06 13.71 7.93
N ASP A 130 -1.25 14.40 7.11
CA ASP A 130 -1.27 15.87 7.03
C ASP A 130 -2.48 16.40 6.25
N ILE A 131 -3.04 15.60 5.35
CA ILE A 131 -4.25 15.94 4.58
C ILE A 131 -5.50 15.60 5.40
N GLU A 132 -5.52 14.44 6.04
CA GLU A 132 -6.68 13.94 6.78
C GLU A 132 -6.76 14.48 8.21
N GLY A 133 -5.68 15.08 8.70
CA GLY A 133 -5.56 15.50 10.08
C GLY A 133 -6.26 16.83 10.40
N PRO A 134 -6.67 17.03 11.65
CA PRO A 134 -7.19 18.30 12.12
C PRO A 134 -6.11 19.38 12.13
N ILE A 135 -6.52 20.64 11.97
CA ILE A 135 -5.63 21.81 12.01
C ILE A 135 -4.87 21.89 13.35
N ASN A 136 -5.53 21.50 14.44
CA ASN A 136 -4.92 21.46 15.78
C ASN A 136 -4.34 20.07 16.05
N LYS A 137 -3.01 19.98 16.09
CA LYS A 137 -2.26 18.73 16.34
C LYS A 137 -2.09 18.51 17.84
N ASP A 138 -3.05 17.85 18.47
CA ASP A 138 -2.94 17.35 19.83
C ASP A 138 -2.38 15.91 19.87
N LYS A 139 -2.14 15.39 21.09
CA LYS A 139 -1.61 14.03 21.27
C LYS A 139 -2.50 12.92 20.70
N THR A 140 -3.77 13.22 20.44
CA THR A 140 -4.76 12.27 19.93
C THR A 140 -5.01 12.41 18.42
N ALA A 141 -4.37 13.40 17.76
CA ALA A 141 -4.60 13.71 16.34
C ALA A 141 -4.39 12.48 15.44
N VAL A 142 -3.28 11.76 15.62
CA VAL A 142 -2.98 10.54 14.84
C VAL A 142 -4.07 9.48 15.00
N LEU A 143 -4.52 9.25 16.24
CA LEU A 143 -5.56 8.27 16.53
C LEU A 143 -6.91 8.67 15.93
N ARG A 144 -7.25 9.96 15.97
CA ARG A 144 -8.49 10.47 15.36
C ARG A 144 -8.49 10.32 13.86
N VAL A 145 -7.38 10.66 13.19
CA VAL A 145 -7.23 10.47 11.74
C VAL A 145 -7.36 9.01 11.37
N PHE A 146 -6.67 8.13 12.08
CA PHE A 146 -6.78 6.70 11.87
C PHE A 146 -8.23 6.22 12.01
N ALA A 147 -8.91 6.61 13.09
CA ALA A 147 -10.29 6.22 13.33
C ALA A 147 -11.24 6.77 12.23
N LYS A 148 -11.07 8.05 11.83
CA LYS A 148 -11.82 8.67 10.74
C LYS A 148 -11.70 7.86 9.45
N VAL A 149 -10.47 7.64 9.00
CA VAL A 149 -10.20 6.94 7.74
C VAL A 149 -10.70 5.50 7.78
N PHE A 150 -10.50 4.81 8.92
CA PHE A 150 -10.99 3.45 9.11
C PHE A 150 -12.53 3.37 9.05
N TYR A 151 -13.25 4.27 9.74
CA TYR A 151 -14.71 4.27 9.70
C TYR A 151 -15.25 4.60 8.31
N ASN A 152 -14.66 5.60 7.62
CA ASN A 152 -15.01 5.90 6.24
C ASN A 152 -14.79 4.70 5.31
N HIS A 153 -13.69 3.97 5.48
CA HIS A 153 -13.42 2.75 4.71
C HIS A 153 -14.46 1.66 4.97
N CYS A 154 -14.95 1.56 6.21
CA CYS A 154 -16.02 0.62 6.58
C CYS A 154 -17.43 1.08 6.15
N GLY A 155 -17.57 2.22 5.47
CA GLY A 155 -18.85 2.77 5.02
C GLY A 155 -19.63 3.57 6.07
N PHE A 156 -19.00 3.93 7.21
CA PHE A 156 -19.59 4.73 8.26
C PHE A 156 -19.12 6.20 8.16
N TYR A 157 -19.87 7.12 8.77
CA TYR A 157 -19.54 8.54 8.76
C TYR A 157 -18.37 8.88 9.69
N GLY A 158 -17.15 8.73 9.21
CA GLY A 158 -15.91 8.89 10.00
C GLY A 158 -15.58 10.31 10.43
N GLU A 159 -16.25 11.35 9.87
CA GLU A 159 -16.02 12.76 10.26
C GLU A 159 -16.48 13.05 11.70
N ASP A 160 -17.50 12.32 12.19
CA ASP A 160 -17.90 12.32 13.59
C ASP A 160 -17.86 10.91 14.17
N LEU A 161 -16.89 10.67 15.05
CA LEU A 161 -16.67 9.34 15.65
C LEU A 161 -17.83 8.87 16.53
N LYS A 162 -18.69 9.76 17.02
CA LYS A 162 -19.89 9.38 17.78
C LYS A 162 -20.96 8.85 16.83
N VAL A 163 -21.14 9.52 15.69
CA VAL A 163 -22.04 9.09 14.62
C VAL A 163 -21.58 7.75 14.06
N ALA A 164 -20.31 7.63 13.69
CA ALA A 164 -19.74 6.39 13.18
C ALA A 164 -19.92 5.19 14.14
N LYS A 165 -19.75 5.42 15.44
CA LYS A 165 -19.98 4.39 16.46
C LYS A 165 -21.46 3.99 16.56
N LEU A 166 -22.37 4.96 16.44
CA LEU A 166 -23.81 4.69 16.45
C LEU A 166 -24.22 3.91 15.20
N GLU A 167 -23.78 4.32 14.01
CA GLU A 167 -24.04 3.60 12.76
C GLU A 167 -23.55 2.16 12.83
N ARG A 168 -22.32 1.93 13.29
CA ARG A 168 -21.76 0.59 13.50
C ARG A 168 -22.57 -0.22 14.51
N PHE A 169 -23.08 0.41 15.56
CA PHE A 169 -23.92 -0.26 16.53
C PHE A 169 -25.25 -0.70 15.91
N ILE A 170 -25.90 0.17 15.13
CA ILE A 170 -27.16 -0.12 14.43
C ILE A 170 -26.95 -1.26 13.41
N ASP A 171 -25.88 -1.18 12.62
CA ASP A 171 -25.51 -2.20 11.63
C ASP A 171 -25.36 -3.58 12.28
N LYS A 172 -24.64 -3.67 13.41
CA LYS A 172 -24.51 -4.92 14.18
C LYS A 172 -25.84 -5.48 14.71
N GLN A 173 -26.87 -4.65 14.87
CA GLN A 173 -28.19 -5.08 15.29
C GLN A 173 -29.06 -5.55 14.11
N GLY A 174 -28.55 -5.53 12.88
CA GLY A 174 -29.29 -5.92 11.68
C GLY A 174 -30.46 -4.99 11.36
N LYS A 175 -30.36 -3.72 11.71
CA LYS A 175 -31.42 -2.70 11.52
C LYS A 175 -31.04 -1.70 10.42
N THR A 176 -30.19 -2.05 9.50
CA THR A 176 -29.90 -1.32 8.27
C THR A 176 -30.69 -1.86 7.10
#